data_5456a76d3f1d17d393f09e8b8bad1a4c
#
_entry.id   5456a76d3f1d17d393f09e8b8bad1a4c
#
_cell.length_a   1.000
_cell.length_b   1.000
_cell.length_c   1.000
_cell.angle_alpha   90.00
_cell.angle_beta   90.00
_cell.angle_gamma   90.00
#
_symmetry.space_group_name_H-M   'P 1'
#
loop_
_entity.id
_entity.type
_entity.pdbx_description
1 polymer ?
#
loop_
_entity_poly.entity_id
_entity_poly.type
_entity_poly.pdbx_seq_one_letter_code
_entity_poly.pdbx_strand_id
1 'polypeptide(L)'
;MRWYYVSTSLVMEPVRGDAAQYVAYAWNLTEHHTFAKDLPGSPTLTPDNYRDPGYPVLLSLLMKAFGTGDAWYASVLLFQALLGALTVAVATQTGRYWLSSRWAICAGMLMAIWPHSISINGYLLTETLFSFLCALGLLLLARACNRKNVPWGFAAGTVLGAAALTNAVLLPFAIVLAGLLGWRKAAPRNLCIALAAGAMLLPGAWAIRNTQLPSPSSSESSLGRAMQNFAQGASPEYHAAYRDAFFGDTNAKARASLTVRAVEADYALLRSSPLEGTKAFLQKVGKQPLRYAVWYLIKKPVELWSWDIVVGQGDIYVYPTTKSPFQSKRSWIALEAVCQALNFLLLLMAATSIFFVASSRNFARVFPTKPESRASLGSAFLLFAFVTLVYSLLQSEPRYSIPFRPFEILLAFTSAAGCFHFWRSKKHSQYLPPSRQR
;
A
#
# COMPACT_ATOMS: atom_id res chain seq x y z
N MET A 1 4.30 20.62 -5.42
CA MET A 1 5.51 19.76 -5.39
C MET A 1 5.42 18.59 -6.39
N ARG A 2 4.36 17.76 -6.39
CA ARG A 2 4.23 16.59 -7.29
C ARG A 2 4.33 16.94 -8.78
N TRP A 3 3.53 17.93 -9.22
CA TRP A 3 3.61 18.42 -10.59
C TRP A 3 5.03 18.88 -10.97
N TYR A 4 5.66 19.67 -10.10
CA TYR A 4 7.04 20.14 -10.32
C TYR A 4 8.01 18.96 -10.42
N TYR A 5 7.89 17.95 -9.52
CA TYR A 5 8.72 16.76 -9.55
C TYR A 5 8.61 16.00 -10.88
N VAL A 6 7.39 15.67 -11.32
CA VAL A 6 7.19 14.90 -12.56
C VAL A 6 7.56 15.66 -13.83
N SER A 7 7.56 17.02 -13.78
CA SER A 7 7.96 17.86 -14.90
C SER A 7 9.48 18.09 -14.99
N THR A 8 10.23 17.80 -13.93
CA THR A 8 11.68 18.07 -13.89
C THR A 8 12.52 16.81 -13.77
N SER A 9 12.03 15.78 -13.09
CA SER A 9 12.77 14.53 -12.89
C SER A 9 12.63 13.61 -14.10
N LEU A 10 13.74 13.02 -14.52
CA LEU A 10 13.77 12.05 -15.62
C LEU A 10 14.08 10.66 -15.04
N VAL A 11 13.13 9.73 -15.21
CA VAL A 11 13.34 8.31 -14.86
C VAL A 11 14.11 7.66 -16.02
N MET A 12 15.21 7.01 -15.68
CA MET A 12 16.01 6.26 -16.66
C MET A 12 15.27 4.97 -17.02
N GLU A 13 15.06 4.74 -18.31
CA GLU A 13 14.34 3.55 -18.80
C GLU A 13 13.01 3.31 -18.06
N PRO A 14 12.01 4.21 -18.21
CA PRO A 14 10.79 4.19 -17.42
C PRO A 14 9.93 2.93 -17.68
N VAL A 15 10.12 2.26 -18.81
CA VAL A 15 9.40 1.03 -19.21
C VAL A 15 10.31 -0.17 -18.98
N ARG A 16 10.48 -0.58 -17.70
CA ARG A 16 11.27 -1.77 -17.31
C ARG A 16 10.64 -2.49 -16.12
N GLY A 17 11.03 -3.72 -15.86
CA GLY A 17 10.52 -4.51 -14.74
C GLY A 17 9.00 -4.60 -14.72
N ASP A 18 8.37 -4.22 -13.62
CA ASP A 18 6.91 -4.20 -13.48
C ASP A 18 6.24 -3.27 -14.51
N ALA A 19 6.85 -2.10 -14.77
CA ALA A 19 6.31 -1.12 -15.70
C ALA A 19 6.20 -1.67 -17.12
N ALA A 20 7.17 -2.46 -17.58
CA ALA A 20 7.13 -3.08 -18.91
C ALA A 20 5.91 -3.99 -19.07
N GLN A 21 5.58 -4.76 -18.03
CA GLN A 21 4.41 -5.62 -18.05
C GLN A 21 3.11 -4.80 -18.07
N TYR A 22 2.98 -3.77 -17.21
CA TYR A 22 1.78 -2.93 -17.21
C TYR A 22 1.56 -2.23 -18.54
N VAL A 23 2.63 -1.77 -19.19
CA VAL A 23 2.57 -1.14 -20.52
C VAL A 23 2.17 -2.17 -21.59
N ALA A 24 2.70 -3.39 -21.57
CA ALA A 24 2.30 -4.45 -22.50
C ALA A 24 0.80 -4.78 -22.40
N TYR A 25 0.29 -4.97 -21.18
CA TYR A 25 -1.15 -5.17 -20.96
C TYR A 25 -1.99 -3.99 -21.46
N ALA A 26 -1.56 -2.76 -21.17
CA ALA A 26 -2.27 -1.56 -21.60
C ALA A 26 -2.29 -1.42 -23.13
N TRP A 27 -1.16 -1.70 -23.77
CA TRP A 27 -1.05 -1.71 -25.24
C TRP A 27 -2.01 -2.74 -25.85
N ASN A 28 -1.96 -3.99 -25.38
CA ASN A 28 -2.81 -5.06 -25.91
C ASN A 28 -4.30 -4.80 -25.66
N LEU A 29 -4.67 -4.15 -24.56
CA LEU A 29 -6.04 -3.69 -24.32
C LEU A 29 -6.46 -2.57 -25.28
N THR A 30 -5.52 -1.68 -25.64
CA THR A 30 -5.79 -0.54 -26.50
C THR A 30 -5.96 -0.98 -27.95
N GLU A 31 -5.02 -1.75 -28.47
CA GLU A 31 -4.93 -2.13 -29.89
C GLU A 31 -5.75 -3.39 -30.24
N HIS A 32 -5.80 -4.36 -29.32
CA HIS A 32 -6.35 -5.68 -29.57
C HIS A 32 -7.54 -6.04 -28.69
N HIS A 33 -7.98 -5.16 -27.77
CA HIS A 33 -9.04 -5.41 -26.80
C HIS A 33 -8.82 -6.68 -25.94
N THR A 34 -7.55 -7.09 -25.79
CA THR A 34 -7.14 -8.32 -25.14
C THR A 34 -6.24 -8.03 -23.94
N PHE A 35 -6.57 -8.59 -22.78
CA PHE A 35 -5.72 -8.51 -21.59
C PHE A 35 -4.69 -9.65 -21.63
N ALA A 36 -3.50 -9.36 -22.15
CA ALA A 36 -2.40 -10.30 -22.36
C ALA A 36 -1.06 -9.62 -22.06
N LYS A 37 -0.11 -10.40 -21.50
CA LYS A 37 1.25 -9.95 -21.15
C LYS A 37 2.20 -9.92 -22.33
N ASP A 38 1.79 -10.45 -23.49
CA ASP A 38 2.64 -10.56 -24.67
C ASP A 38 3.15 -9.17 -25.07
N LEU A 39 4.40 -9.13 -25.55
CA LEU A 39 5.02 -7.87 -25.94
C LEU A 39 4.32 -7.29 -27.18
N PRO A 40 4.30 -5.95 -27.34
CA PRO A 40 3.79 -5.30 -28.52
C PRO A 40 4.41 -5.89 -29.81
N GLY A 41 3.58 -6.24 -30.79
CA GLY A 41 4.03 -6.86 -32.03
C GLY A 41 4.15 -8.39 -32.01
N SER A 42 3.82 -9.05 -30.90
CA SER A 42 3.74 -10.53 -30.85
C SER A 42 2.71 -11.06 -31.85
N PRO A 43 3.03 -12.12 -32.60
CA PRO A 43 2.13 -12.65 -33.66
C PRO A 43 0.88 -13.31 -33.08
N THR A 44 0.93 -13.77 -31.84
CA THR A 44 -0.18 -14.39 -31.10
C THR A 44 -0.32 -13.76 -29.74
N LEU A 45 -1.54 -13.45 -29.35
CA LEU A 45 -1.85 -12.94 -28.01
C LEU A 45 -2.54 -14.01 -27.19
N THR A 46 -1.99 -14.30 -26.02
CA THR A 46 -2.56 -15.28 -25.10
C THR A 46 -3.19 -14.55 -23.91
N PRO A 47 -4.54 -14.47 -23.83
CA PRO A 47 -5.19 -13.84 -22.69
C PRO A 47 -4.81 -14.53 -21.39
N ASP A 48 -4.46 -13.73 -20.37
CA ASP A 48 -4.02 -14.24 -19.08
C ASP A 48 -4.59 -13.44 -17.89
N ASN A 49 -4.18 -13.80 -16.66
CA ASN A 49 -4.54 -13.13 -15.42
C ASN A 49 -3.34 -12.95 -14.48
N TYR A 50 -2.14 -12.87 -15.02
CA TYR A 50 -0.94 -12.78 -14.23
C TYR A 50 -0.84 -11.46 -13.46
N ARG A 51 -1.25 -10.32 -14.08
CA ARG A 51 -1.30 -9.01 -13.44
C ARG A 51 -2.72 -8.61 -13.08
N ASP A 52 -2.84 -7.77 -12.06
CA ASP A 52 -4.10 -7.16 -11.66
C ASP A 52 -4.49 -6.08 -12.70
N PRO A 53 -5.78 -5.99 -13.14
CA PRO A 53 -6.16 -5.18 -14.30
C PRO A 53 -6.26 -3.68 -14.02
N GLY A 54 -6.35 -3.23 -12.75
CA GLY A 54 -6.70 -1.85 -12.41
C GLY A 54 -5.76 -0.81 -13.01
N TYR A 55 -4.44 -1.01 -12.89
CA TYR A 55 -3.47 -0.07 -13.43
C TYR A 55 -3.30 -0.19 -14.95
N PRO A 56 -3.19 -1.38 -15.57
CA PRO A 56 -3.23 -1.52 -17.01
C PRO A 56 -4.43 -0.88 -17.70
N VAL A 57 -5.63 -1.01 -17.11
CA VAL A 57 -6.84 -0.36 -17.62
C VAL A 57 -6.71 1.17 -17.61
N LEU A 58 -6.19 1.75 -16.52
CA LEU A 58 -5.92 3.19 -16.47
C LEU A 58 -4.94 3.62 -17.58
N LEU A 59 -3.83 2.90 -17.73
CA LEU A 59 -2.84 3.20 -18.78
C LEU A 59 -3.45 3.09 -20.19
N SER A 60 -4.28 2.06 -20.45
CA SER A 60 -4.99 1.87 -21.71
C SER A 60 -5.96 3.01 -22.00
N LEU A 61 -6.71 3.49 -21.02
CA LEU A 61 -7.60 4.63 -21.18
C LEU A 61 -6.84 5.92 -21.56
N LEU A 62 -5.67 6.13 -20.96
CA LEU A 62 -4.81 7.26 -21.29
C LEU A 62 -4.14 7.06 -22.68
N MET A 63 -3.80 5.82 -23.09
CA MET A 63 -3.32 5.52 -24.45
C MET A 63 -4.40 5.84 -25.50
N LYS A 64 -5.64 5.48 -25.25
CA LYS A 64 -6.76 5.82 -26.15
C LYS A 64 -6.99 7.32 -26.28
N ALA A 65 -6.76 8.08 -25.22
CA ALA A 65 -6.98 9.53 -25.20
C ALA A 65 -5.82 10.33 -25.82
N PHE A 66 -4.57 9.89 -25.62
CA PHE A 66 -3.36 10.66 -25.93
C PHE A 66 -2.38 9.95 -26.88
N GLY A 67 -2.75 8.80 -27.44
CA GLY A 67 -1.86 7.96 -28.24
C GLY A 67 -0.90 7.13 -27.37
N THR A 68 0.19 6.64 -27.96
CA THR A 68 1.12 5.69 -27.33
C THR A 68 2.56 6.22 -27.18
N GLY A 69 2.80 7.47 -27.58
CA GLY A 69 4.10 8.14 -27.57
C GLY A 69 4.32 9.00 -26.31
N ASP A 70 5.18 10.02 -26.46
CA ASP A 70 5.59 10.92 -25.39
C ASP A 70 4.42 11.67 -24.75
N ALA A 71 3.40 12.03 -25.54
CA ALA A 71 2.19 12.70 -25.03
C ALA A 71 1.43 11.81 -24.03
N TRP A 72 1.32 10.51 -24.31
CA TRP A 72 0.76 9.55 -23.37
C TRP A 72 1.59 9.45 -22.10
N TYR A 73 2.91 9.27 -22.22
CA TYR A 73 3.79 9.16 -21.05
C TYR A 73 3.67 10.40 -20.16
N ALA A 74 3.75 11.60 -20.74
CA ALA A 74 3.55 12.84 -19.99
C ALA A 74 2.17 12.92 -19.34
N SER A 75 1.09 12.50 -20.04
CA SER A 75 -0.26 12.49 -19.50
C SER A 75 -0.41 11.56 -18.28
N VAL A 76 0.23 10.38 -18.32
CA VAL A 76 0.25 9.44 -17.19
C VAL A 76 0.92 10.09 -15.97
N LEU A 77 2.09 10.71 -16.14
CA LEU A 77 2.80 11.36 -15.03
C LEU A 77 1.99 12.51 -14.43
N LEU A 78 1.38 13.35 -15.25
CA LEU A 78 0.54 14.46 -14.80
C LEU A 78 -0.72 13.96 -14.08
N PHE A 79 -1.36 12.92 -14.62
CA PHE A 79 -2.51 12.29 -13.98
C PHE A 79 -2.14 11.66 -12.63
N GLN A 80 -1.01 10.99 -12.53
CA GLN A 80 -0.50 10.47 -11.25
C GLN A 80 -0.20 11.59 -10.25
N ALA A 81 0.40 12.70 -10.69
CA ALA A 81 0.62 13.86 -9.83
C ALA A 81 -0.68 14.45 -9.28
N LEU A 82 -1.75 14.48 -10.10
CA LEU A 82 -3.09 14.87 -9.68
C LEU A 82 -3.67 13.87 -8.67
N LEU A 83 -3.63 12.56 -8.97
CA LEU A 83 -4.11 11.52 -8.04
C LEU A 83 -3.36 11.58 -6.70
N GLY A 84 -2.04 11.79 -6.72
CA GLY A 84 -1.25 11.94 -5.49
C GLY A 84 -1.66 13.17 -4.67
N ALA A 85 -1.99 14.29 -5.32
CA ALA A 85 -2.51 15.48 -4.64
C ALA A 85 -3.92 15.24 -4.07
N LEU A 86 -4.80 14.60 -4.84
CA LEU A 86 -6.14 14.21 -4.38
C LEU A 86 -6.08 13.21 -3.22
N THR A 87 -5.12 12.30 -3.21
CA THR A 87 -4.90 11.37 -2.09
C THR A 87 -4.66 12.13 -0.79
N VAL A 88 -3.83 13.17 -0.80
CA VAL A 88 -3.59 14.02 0.38
C VAL A 88 -4.88 14.70 0.85
N ALA A 89 -5.63 15.29 -0.08
CA ALA A 89 -6.89 15.97 0.25
C ALA A 89 -7.92 15.01 0.85
N VAL A 90 -8.10 13.85 0.22
CA VAL A 90 -9.03 12.79 0.64
C VAL A 90 -8.63 12.20 1.99
N ALA A 91 -7.36 11.87 2.19
CA ALA A 91 -6.86 11.35 3.47
C ALA A 91 -6.99 12.39 4.59
N THR A 92 -6.67 13.66 4.33
CA THR A 92 -6.87 14.76 5.28
C THR A 92 -8.35 14.88 5.67
N GLN A 93 -9.26 14.82 4.70
CA GLN A 93 -10.69 14.84 4.97
C GLN A 93 -11.16 13.62 5.75
N THR A 94 -10.58 12.45 5.51
CA THR A 94 -10.83 11.23 6.29
C THR A 94 -10.40 11.42 7.74
N GLY A 95 -9.21 11.99 7.98
CA GLY A 95 -8.70 12.29 9.33
C GLY A 95 -9.63 13.20 10.14
N ARG A 96 -10.36 14.13 9.50
CA ARG A 96 -11.31 15.03 10.18
C ARG A 96 -12.51 14.33 10.82
N TYR A 97 -12.73 13.06 10.55
CA TYR A 97 -13.78 12.29 11.24
C TYR A 97 -13.42 11.97 12.69
N TRP A 98 -12.15 12.01 13.07
CA TRP A 98 -11.71 11.76 14.46
C TRP A 98 -10.69 12.79 14.99
N LEU A 99 -9.90 13.43 14.13
CA LEU A 99 -9.00 14.51 14.51
C LEU A 99 -9.70 15.88 14.42
N SER A 100 -9.27 16.83 15.25
CA SER A 100 -9.64 18.22 15.04
C SER A 100 -9.07 18.74 13.72
N SER A 101 -9.70 19.77 13.14
CA SER A 101 -9.27 20.33 11.85
C SER A 101 -7.78 20.72 11.85
N ARG A 102 -7.26 21.27 12.95
CA ARG A 102 -5.84 21.64 13.08
C ARG A 102 -4.93 20.43 12.93
N TRP A 103 -5.18 19.36 13.69
CA TRP A 103 -4.38 18.13 13.62
C TRP A 103 -4.47 17.44 12.27
N ALA A 104 -5.68 17.40 11.67
CA ALA A 104 -5.86 16.82 10.34
C ALA A 104 -5.11 17.61 9.25
N ILE A 105 -5.13 18.95 9.31
CA ILE A 105 -4.39 19.80 8.38
C ILE A 105 -2.87 19.62 8.55
N CYS A 106 -2.36 19.59 9.78
CA CYS A 106 -0.93 19.33 10.02
C CYS A 106 -0.50 17.97 9.45
N ALA A 107 -1.31 16.91 9.65
CA ALA A 107 -1.07 15.62 9.02
C ALA A 107 -1.08 15.72 7.48
N GLY A 108 -2.07 16.45 6.91
CA GLY A 108 -2.17 16.70 5.47
C GLY A 108 -0.96 17.45 4.90
N MET A 109 -0.44 18.44 5.62
CA MET A 109 0.79 19.14 5.21
C MET A 109 2.00 18.21 5.17
N LEU A 110 2.17 17.35 6.19
CA LEU A 110 3.25 16.36 6.17
C LEU A 110 3.09 15.36 5.01
N MET A 111 1.87 14.85 4.75
CA MET A 111 1.60 13.99 3.59
C MET A 111 1.91 14.70 2.26
N ALA A 112 1.63 16.01 2.17
CA ALA A 112 1.84 16.79 0.94
C ALA A 112 3.32 16.89 0.57
N ILE A 113 4.21 16.90 1.56
CA ILE A 113 5.66 17.06 1.39
C ILE A 113 6.44 15.75 1.54
N TRP A 114 5.77 14.61 1.79
CA TRP A 114 6.44 13.32 2.02
C TRP A 114 7.15 12.82 0.75
N PRO A 115 8.49 12.63 0.76
CA PRO A 115 9.29 12.39 -0.44
C PRO A 115 8.85 11.15 -1.23
N HIS A 116 8.64 10.01 -0.58
CA HIS A 116 8.16 8.78 -1.26
C HIS A 116 6.83 9.00 -1.99
N SER A 117 5.87 9.71 -1.36
CA SER A 117 4.57 10.00 -1.97
C SER A 117 4.66 11.04 -3.10
N ILE A 118 5.77 11.75 -3.22
CA ILE A 118 6.04 12.67 -4.33
C ILE A 118 6.75 11.91 -5.46
N SER A 119 7.83 11.19 -5.16
CA SER A 119 8.66 10.51 -6.15
C SER A 119 7.92 9.40 -6.88
N ILE A 120 7.05 8.65 -6.18
CA ILE A 120 6.31 7.54 -6.76
C ILE A 120 5.44 7.94 -7.97
N ASN A 121 5.03 9.22 -8.06
CA ASN A 121 4.23 9.70 -9.19
C ASN A 121 5.03 9.78 -10.52
N GLY A 122 6.36 9.67 -10.47
CA GLY A 122 7.23 9.64 -11.64
C GLY A 122 7.41 8.26 -12.27
N TYR A 123 6.86 7.20 -11.67
CA TYR A 123 7.03 5.82 -12.14
C TYR A 123 5.75 5.24 -12.70
N LEU A 124 5.84 4.42 -13.75
CA LEU A 124 4.70 3.67 -14.30
C LEU A 124 4.36 2.47 -13.40
N LEU A 125 3.91 2.75 -12.18
CA LEU A 125 3.67 1.77 -11.13
C LEU A 125 2.28 1.97 -10.49
N THR A 126 1.79 0.93 -9.84
CA THR A 126 0.43 0.86 -9.28
C THR A 126 0.21 1.77 -8.07
N GLU A 127 1.25 2.12 -7.35
CA GLU A 127 1.21 2.67 -5.99
C GLU A 127 0.41 3.97 -5.88
N THR A 128 0.49 4.86 -6.88
CA THR A 128 -0.25 6.13 -6.87
C THR A 128 -1.77 5.92 -6.99
N LEU A 129 -2.21 5.13 -7.98
CA LEU A 129 -3.62 4.80 -8.16
C LEU A 129 -4.16 4.04 -6.94
N PHE A 130 -3.40 3.07 -6.47
CA PHE A 130 -3.76 2.23 -5.32
C PHE A 130 -3.93 3.06 -4.04
N SER A 131 -3.00 3.98 -3.76
CA SER A 131 -3.09 4.90 -2.62
C SER A 131 -4.35 5.77 -2.67
N PHE A 132 -4.66 6.32 -3.86
CA PHE A 132 -5.86 7.13 -4.07
C PHE A 132 -7.15 6.34 -3.81
N LEU A 133 -7.24 5.13 -4.37
CA LEU A 133 -8.41 4.27 -4.20
C LEU A 133 -8.60 3.84 -2.74
N CYS A 134 -7.53 3.50 -2.03
CA CYS A 134 -7.57 3.20 -0.60
C CYS A 134 -8.08 4.42 0.20
N ALA A 135 -7.54 5.61 -0.07
CA ALA A 135 -7.95 6.84 0.60
C ALA A 135 -9.43 7.18 0.33
N LEU A 136 -9.86 7.10 -0.93
CA LEU A 136 -11.24 7.35 -1.34
C LEU A 136 -12.20 6.34 -0.71
N GLY A 137 -11.85 5.04 -0.72
CA GLY A 137 -12.66 3.99 -0.12
C GLY A 137 -12.89 4.22 1.38
N LEU A 138 -11.84 4.59 2.13
CA LEU A 138 -11.98 4.91 3.55
C LEU A 138 -12.73 6.21 3.80
N LEU A 139 -12.61 7.23 2.95
CA LEU A 139 -13.43 8.45 3.06
C LEU A 139 -14.91 8.15 2.85
N LEU A 140 -15.24 7.38 1.81
CA LEU A 140 -16.62 6.98 1.53
C LEU A 140 -17.21 6.15 2.67
N LEU A 141 -16.42 5.23 3.23
CA LEU A 141 -16.81 4.44 4.40
C LEU A 141 -17.06 5.32 5.63
N ALA A 142 -16.17 6.27 5.91
CA ALA A 142 -16.37 7.21 7.02
C ALA A 142 -17.64 8.03 6.85
N ARG A 143 -17.96 8.48 5.61
CA ARG A 143 -19.23 9.13 5.28
C ARG A 143 -20.42 8.19 5.46
N ALA A 144 -20.30 6.94 5.01
CA ALA A 144 -21.34 5.92 5.15
C ALA A 144 -21.68 5.66 6.62
N CYS A 145 -20.67 5.46 7.46
CA CYS A 145 -20.84 5.24 8.90
C CYS A 145 -21.48 6.47 9.58
N ASN A 146 -20.97 7.68 9.29
CA ASN A 146 -21.45 8.92 9.90
C ASN A 146 -22.91 9.24 9.52
N ARG A 147 -23.34 8.94 8.29
CA ARG A 147 -24.70 9.19 7.80
C ARG A 147 -25.61 7.96 7.89
N LYS A 148 -25.09 6.81 8.32
CA LYS A 148 -25.77 5.50 8.29
C LYS A 148 -26.37 5.18 6.92
N ASN A 149 -25.66 5.56 5.86
CA ASN A 149 -26.17 5.54 4.49
C ASN A 149 -25.61 4.33 3.73
N VAL A 150 -26.50 3.41 3.35
CA VAL A 150 -26.18 2.13 2.68
C VAL A 150 -25.55 2.33 1.29
N PRO A 151 -26.07 3.18 0.40
CA PRO A 151 -25.46 3.50 -0.89
C PRO A 151 -23.99 3.95 -0.78
N TRP A 152 -23.64 4.80 0.18
CA TRP A 152 -22.24 5.17 0.44
C TRP A 152 -21.39 3.97 0.91
N GLY A 153 -21.99 3.03 1.67
CA GLY A 153 -21.33 1.78 2.04
C GLY A 153 -21.01 0.92 0.83
N PHE A 154 -21.95 0.77 -0.08
CA PHE A 154 -21.76 0.05 -1.35
C PHE A 154 -20.68 0.73 -2.21
N ALA A 155 -20.74 2.05 -2.38
CA ALA A 155 -19.73 2.81 -3.13
C ALA A 155 -18.31 2.67 -2.52
N ALA A 156 -18.20 2.71 -1.17
CA ALA A 156 -16.95 2.46 -0.48
C ALA A 156 -16.40 1.07 -0.79
N GLY A 157 -17.28 0.04 -0.76
CA GLY A 157 -16.93 -1.32 -1.14
C GLY A 157 -16.44 -1.40 -2.58
N THR A 158 -17.17 -0.83 -3.54
CA THR A 158 -16.80 -0.85 -4.97
C THR A 158 -15.43 -0.20 -5.22
N VAL A 159 -15.14 0.93 -4.56
CA VAL A 159 -13.84 1.59 -4.66
C VAL A 159 -12.72 0.73 -4.04
N LEU A 160 -12.98 0.07 -2.89
CA LEU A 160 -12.01 -0.88 -2.30
C LEU A 160 -11.84 -2.13 -3.18
N GLY A 161 -12.88 -2.58 -3.87
CA GLY A 161 -12.81 -3.63 -4.89
C GLY A 161 -11.94 -3.22 -6.09
N ALA A 162 -12.06 -1.97 -6.56
CA ALA A 162 -11.18 -1.41 -7.59
C ALA A 162 -9.72 -1.31 -7.10
N ALA A 163 -9.50 -0.95 -5.82
CA ALA A 163 -8.18 -0.99 -5.21
C ALA A 163 -7.62 -2.42 -5.19
N ALA A 164 -8.44 -3.43 -4.86
CA ALA A 164 -8.04 -4.83 -4.90
C ALA A 164 -7.68 -5.31 -6.32
N LEU A 165 -8.35 -4.81 -7.37
CA LEU A 165 -7.97 -5.04 -8.77
C LEU A 165 -6.74 -4.23 -9.22
N THR A 166 -6.27 -3.28 -8.42
CA THR A 166 -5.01 -2.57 -8.65
C THR A 166 -3.86 -3.27 -7.94
N ASN A 167 -4.12 -3.84 -6.76
CA ASN A 167 -3.18 -4.70 -6.03
C ASN A 167 -3.98 -5.70 -5.20
N ALA A 168 -3.88 -6.98 -5.57
CA ALA A 168 -4.67 -8.09 -5.00
C ALA A 168 -4.44 -8.31 -3.49
N VAL A 169 -3.41 -7.73 -2.90
CA VAL A 169 -3.17 -7.78 -1.45
C VAL A 169 -4.37 -7.28 -0.64
N LEU A 170 -5.15 -6.35 -1.23
CA LEU A 170 -6.32 -5.76 -0.57
C LEU A 170 -7.61 -6.60 -0.72
N LEU A 171 -7.59 -7.67 -1.50
CA LEU A 171 -8.80 -8.44 -1.84
C LEU A 171 -9.64 -8.86 -0.62
N PRO A 172 -9.08 -9.44 0.47
CA PRO A 172 -9.87 -9.82 1.64
C PRO A 172 -10.18 -8.65 2.59
N PHE A 173 -9.53 -7.50 2.44
CA PHE A 173 -9.59 -6.41 3.41
C PHE A 173 -11.00 -5.89 3.67
N ALA A 174 -11.74 -5.56 2.61
CA ALA A 174 -13.07 -4.96 2.75
C ALA A 174 -14.07 -5.92 3.40
N ILE A 175 -13.94 -7.24 3.16
CA ILE A 175 -14.77 -8.29 3.78
C ILE A 175 -14.44 -8.40 5.26
N VAL A 176 -13.14 -8.44 5.61
CA VAL A 176 -12.68 -8.46 7.01
C VAL A 176 -13.15 -7.21 7.75
N LEU A 177 -13.04 -6.05 7.10
CA LEU A 177 -13.50 -4.78 7.66
C LEU A 177 -15.01 -4.77 7.89
N ALA A 178 -15.81 -5.22 6.93
CA ALA A 178 -17.27 -5.35 7.05
C ALA A 178 -17.66 -6.29 8.20
N GLY A 179 -16.99 -7.44 8.31
CA GLY A 179 -17.19 -8.40 9.39
C GLY A 179 -16.88 -7.81 10.78
N LEU A 180 -15.76 -7.11 10.92
CA LEU A 180 -15.35 -6.46 12.18
C LEU A 180 -16.27 -5.30 12.58
N LEU A 181 -16.71 -4.48 11.61
CA LEU A 181 -17.67 -3.39 11.88
C LEU A 181 -19.03 -3.95 12.35
N GLY A 182 -19.49 -5.03 11.72
CA GLY A 182 -20.72 -5.72 12.12
C GLY A 182 -20.59 -6.40 13.50
N TRP A 183 -19.52 -7.14 13.73
CA TRP A 183 -19.26 -7.83 15.01
C TRP A 183 -19.18 -6.85 16.17
N ARG A 184 -18.46 -5.73 16.00
CA ARG A 184 -18.35 -4.67 17.01
C ARG A 184 -19.57 -3.76 17.10
N LYS A 185 -20.60 -4.01 16.30
CA LYS A 185 -21.79 -3.16 16.17
C LYS A 185 -21.44 -1.68 15.91
N ALA A 186 -20.32 -1.44 15.21
CA ALA A 186 -19.81 -0.11 14.90
C ALA A 186 -20.50 0.52 13.68
N ALA A 187 -21.19 -0.30 12.86
CA ALA A 187 -22.01 0.12 11.74
C ALA A 187 -23.28 -0.74 11.64
N PRO A 188 -24.37 -0.25 11.02
CA PRO A 188 -25.57 -1.04 10.75
C PRO A 188 -25.28 -2.27 9.88
N ARG A 189 -25.97 -3.39 10.14
CA ARG A 189 -25.72 -4.66 9.42
C ARG A 189 -25.90 -4.52 7.90
N ASN A 190 -26.91 -3.80 7.45
CA ASN A 190 -27.18 -3.54 6.04
C ASN A 190 -26.04 -2.76 5.37
N LEU A 191 -25.40 -1.81 6.08
CA LEU A 191 -24.23 -1.11 5.59
C LEU A 191 -23.03 -2.05 5.46
N CYS A 192 -22.80 -2.94 6.42
CA CYS A 192 -21.72 -3.94 6.35
C CYS A 192 -21.92 -4.90 5.18
N ILE A 193 -23.16 -5.35 4.93
CA ILE A 193 -23.51 -6.20 3.77
C ILE A 193 -23.26 -5.43 2.46
N ALA A 194 -23.68 -4.16 2.38
CA ALA A 194 -23.47 -3.33 1.19
C ALA A 194 -21.99 -3.09 0.91
N LEU A 195 -21.17 -2.85 1.96
CA LEU A 195 -19.72 -2.72 1.84
C LEU A 195 -19.09 -4.00 1.25
N ALA A 196 -19.45 -5.18 1.78
CA ALA A 196 -18.94 -6.46 1.29
C ALA A 196 -19.42 -6.75 -0.15
N ALA A 197 -20.69 -6.50 -0.46
CA ALA A 197 -21.24 -6.69 -1.80
C ALA A 197 -20.57 -5.77 -2.84
N GLY A 198 -20.39 -4.49 -2.51
CA GLY A 198 -19.67 -3.55 -3.37
C GLY A 198 -18.23 -3.97 -3.61
N ALA A 199 -17.55 -4.46 -2.56
CA ALA A 199 -16.16 -4.91 -2.67
C ALA A 199 -15.99 -6.15 -3.56
N MET A 200 -16.99 -7.01 -3.65
CA MET A 200 -16.98 -8.20 -4.50
C MET A 200 -17.42 -7.92 -5.95
N LEU A 201 -18.01 -6.76 -6.24
CA LEU A 201 -18.58 -6.47 -7.56
C LEU A 201 -17.53 -6.57 -8.67
N LEU A 202 -16.49 -5.76 -8.61
CA LEU A 202 -15.46 -5.72 -9.66
C LEU A 202 -14.53 -6.94 -9.61
N PRO A 203 -14.01 -7.38 -8.45
CA PRO A 203 -13.23 -8.62 -8.36
C PRO A 203 -14.04 -9.86 -8.79
N GLY A 204 -15.33 -9.92 -8.48
CA GLY A 204 -16.20 -11.02 -8.92
C GLY A 204 -16.36 -11.05 -10.44
N ALA A 205 -16.62 -9.90 -11.07
CA ALA A 205 -16.67 -9.79 -12.54
C ALA A 205 -15.33 -10.22 -13.18
N TRP A 206 -14.20 -9.81 -12.59
CA TRP A 206 -12.88 -10.23 -13.03
C TRP A 206 -12.64 -11.75 -12.86
N ALA A 207 -13.08 -12.30 -11.75
CA ALA A 207 -13.02 -13.75 -11.51
C ALA A 207 -13.83 -14.54 -12.53
N ILE A 208 -15.06 -14.09 -12.86
CA ILE A 208 -15.90 -14.70 -13.89
C ILE A 208 -15.19 -14.67 -15.26
N ARG A 209 -14.63 -13.54 -15.65
CA ARG A 209 -13.80 -13.43 -16.88
C ARG A 209 -12.68 -14.47 -16.88
N ASN A 210 -12.00 -14.64 -15.74
CA ASN A 210 -10.86 -15.55 -15.64
C ASN A 210 -11.24 -17.04 -15.76
N THR A 211 -12.48 -17.41 -15.45
CA THR A 211 -12.96 -18.79 -15.68
C THR A 211 -13.11 -19.16 -17.16
N GLN A 212 -13.14 -18.16 -18.04
CA GLN A 212 -13.27 -18.34 -19.48
C GLN A 212 -11.89 -18.41 -20.19
N LEU A 213 -10.79 -18.23 -19.43
CA LEU A 213 -9.45 -18.32 -20.00
C LEU A 213 -9.07 -19.78 -20.27
N PRO A 214 -8.29 -20.04 -21.35
CA PRO A 214 -7.59 -21.31 -21.50
C PRO A 214 -6.77 -21.55 -20.23
N SER A 215 -6.68 -22.80 -19.77
CA SER A 215 -5.95 -23.14 -18.53
C SER A 215 -4.53 -22.58 -18.59
N PRO A 216 -4.19 -21.54 -17.82
CA PRO A 216 -2.86 -20.96 -17.84
C PRO A 216 -1.84 -21.97 -17.33
N SER A 217 -0.62 -21.92 -17.82
CA SER A 217 0.47 -22.61 -17.12
C SER A 217 0.48 -22.09 -15.67
N SER A 218 0.58 -22.97 -14.70
CA SER A 218 0.45 -22.63 -13.27
C SER A 218 1.43 -21.55 -12.78
N SER A 219 2.50 -21.28 -13.55
CA SER A 219 3.48 -20.20 -13.30
C SER A 219 2.99 -18.80 -13.67
N GLU A 220 1.96 -18.71 -14.50
CA GLU A 220 1.51 -17.47 -15.13
C GLU A 220 0.17 -17.00 -14.57
N SER A 221 -0.13 -17.37 -13.34
CA SER A 221 -1.35 -16.98 -12.63
C SER A 221 -1.04 -16.03 -11.46
N SER A 222 -2.05 -15.27 -11.03
CA SER A 222 -1.97 -14.44 -9.83
C SER A 222 -1.64 -15.25 -8.57
N LEU A 223 -2.12 -16.52 -8.50
CA LEU A 223 -1.77 -17.45 -7.41
C LEU A 223 -0.29 -17.84 -7.47
N GLY A 224 0.26 -18.14 -8.67
CA GLY A 224 1.69 -18.41 -8.84
C GLY A 224 2.55 -17.24 -8.37
N ARG A 225 2.15 -15.99 -8.67
CA ARG A 225 2.81 -14.78 -8.19
C ARG A 225 2.75 -14.65 -6.65
N ALA A 226 1.61 -14.96 -6.04
CA ALA A 226 1.49 -14.96 -4.58
C ALA A 226 2.40 -16.01 -3.92
N MET A 227 2.49 -17.22 -4.49
CA MET A 227 3.40 -18.27 -4.03
C MET A 227 4.87 -17.88 -4.19
N GLN A 228 5.22 -17.19 -5.29
CA GLN A 228 6.56 -16.65 -5.51
C GLN A 228 6.93 -15.61 -4.44
N ASN A 229 6.03 -14.65 -4.19
CA ASN A 229 6.21 -13.64 -3.14
C ASN A 229 6.33 -14.27 -1.75
N PHE A 230 5.60 -15.36 -1.48
CA PHE A 230 5.74 -16.10 -0.23
C PHE A 230 7.12 -16.76 -0.12
N ALA A 231 7.57 -17.48 -1.16
CA ALA A 231 8.88 -18.15 -1.17
C ALA A 231 10.03 -17.14 -1.00
N GLN A 232 9.98 -16.02 -1.71
CA GLN A 232 10.94 -14.93 -1.59
C GLN A 232 10.94 -14.31 -0.18
N GLY A 233 9.77 -14.01 0.36
CA GLY A 233 9.62 -13.44 1.69
C GLY A 233 9.91 -14.41 2.84
N ALA A 234 9.89 -15.72 2.57
CA ALA A 234 10.26 -16.75 3.54
C ALA A 234 11.78 -16.88 3.76
N SER A 235 12.59 -16.34 2.85
CA SER A 235 14.05 -16.34 2.97
C SER A 235 14.56 -15.00 3.54
N PRO A 236 15.13 -14.97 4.76
CA PRO A 236 15.67 -13.75 5.36
C PRO A 236 16.81 -13.10 4.57
N GLU A 237 17.47 -13.86 3.70
CA GLU A 237 18.60 -13.42 2.91
C GLU A 237 18.23 -12.97 1.49
N TYR A 238 16.98 -13.19 1.07
CA TYR A 238 16.61 -13.02 -0.33
C TYR A 238 16.84 -11.60 -0.85
N HIS A 239 16.40 -10.57 -0.13
CA HIS A 239 16.54 -9.18 -0.60
C HIS A 239 17.99 -8.76 -0.74
N ALA A 240 18.86 -9.10 0.22
CA ALA A 240 20.28 -8.82 0.14
C ALA A 240 20.92 -9.57 -1.04
N ALA A 241 20.60 -10.85 -1.20
CA ALA A 241 21.11 -11.64 -2.31
C ALA A 241 20.60 -11.13 -3.66
N TYR A 242 19.33 -10.76 -3.77
CA TYR A 242 18.78 -10.20 -5.01
C TYR A 242 19.48 -8.89 -5.39
N ARG A 243 19.71 -8.00 -4.43
CA ARG A 243 20.47 -6.76 -4.64
C ARG A 243 21.92 -7.03 -5.06
N ASP A 244 22.60 -7.96 -4.39
CA ASP A 244 23.99 -8.35 -4.69
C ASP A 244 24.11 -9.00 -6.06
N ALA A 245 23.08 -9.72 -6.53
CA ALA A 245 23.05 -10.30 -7.87
C ALA A 245 23.12 -9.22 -8.97
N PHE A 246 22.58 -8.03 -8.73
CA PHE A 246 22.62 -6.93 -9.69
C PHE A 246 23.81 -5.99 -9.49
N PHE A 247 24.14 -5.64 -8.26
CA PHE A 247 25.04 -4.54 -7.92
C PHE A 247 26.34 -5.01 -7.22
N GLY A 248 26.42 -6.28 -6.81
CA GLY A 248 27.58 -6.83 -6.11
C GLY A 248 28.81 -7.05 -7.03
N ASP A 249 29.96 -7.21 -6.40
CA ASP A 249 31.17 -7.70 -7.07
C ASP A 249 31.01 -9.19 -7.48
N THR A 250 32.03 -9.76 -8.15
CA THR A 250 32.00 -11.14 -8.65
C THR A 250 31.72 -12.16 -7.54
N ASN A 251 32.32 -11.98 -6.34
CA ASN A 251 32.14 -12.89 -5.22
C ASN A 251 30.74 -12.74 -4.58
N ALA A 252 30.24 -11.52 -4.45
CA ALA A 252 28.89 -11.24 -3.97
C ALA A 252 27.85 -11.83 -4.93
N LYS A 253 28.01 -11.64 -6.24
CA LYS A 253 27.14 -12.24 -7.27
C LYS A 253 27.14 -13.77 -7.22
N ALA A 254 28.30 -14.40 -7.02
CA ALA A 254 28.40 -15.86 -6.90
C ALA A 254 27.62 -16.37 -5.67
N ARG A 255 27.81 -15.75 -4.49
CA ARG A 255 27.03 -16.10 -3.28
C ARG A 255 25.55 -15.83 -3.44
N ALA A 256 25.18 -14.70 -4.00
CA ALA A 256 23.82 -14.30 -4.25
C ALA A 256 23.08 -15.31 -5.15
N SER A 257 23.74 -15.81 -6.19
CA SER A 257 23.14 -16.77 -7.11
C SER A 257 22.73 -18.08 -6.41
N LEU A 258 23.45 -18.53 -5.40
CA LEU A 258 23.11 -19.72 -4.62
C LEU A 258 21.82 -19.49 -3.81
N THR A 259 21.69 -18.34 -3.17
CA THR A 259 20.48 -17.98 -2.40
C THR A 259 19.28 -17.84 -3.32
N VAL A 260 19.42 -17.15 -4.46
CA VAL A 260 18.34 -16.97 -5.43
C VAL A 260 17.86 -18.32 -5.97
N ARG A 261 18.78 -19.21 -6.39
CA ARG A 261 18.43 -20.56 -6.83
C ARG A 261 17.75 -21.41 -5.76
N ALA A 262 18.17 -21.30 -4.50
CA ALA A 262 17.51 -21.99 -3.39
C ALA A 262 16.05 -21.53 -3.21
N VAL A 263 15.80 -20.23 -3.33
CA VAL A 263 14.44 -19.66 -3.26
C VAL A 263 13.59 -20.05 -4.48
N GLU A 264 14.19 -20.09 -5.67
CA GLU A 264 13.53 -20.60 -6.88
C GLU A 264 13.13 -22.08 -6.75
N ALA A 265 13.99 -22.90 -6.14
CA ALA A 265 13.68 -24.30 -5.85
C ALA A 265 12.54 -24.44 -4.83
N ASP A 266 12.51 -23.62 -3.77
CA ASP A 266 11.40 -23.56 -2.82
C ASP A 266 10.09 -23.16 -3.51
N TYR A 267 10.13 -22.17 -4.39
CA TYR A 267 8.97 -21.76 -5.18
C TYR A 267 8.51 -22.88 -6.12
N ALA A 268 9.43 -23.53 -6.82
CA ALA A 268 9.10 -24.64 -7.70
C ALA A 268 8.42 -25.80 -6.95
N LEU A 269 8.93 -26.15 -5.75
CA LEU A 269 8.32 -27.16 -4.89
C LEU A 269 6.94 -26.73 -4.40
N LEU A 270 6.78 -25.50 -3.92
CA LEU A 270 5.51 -24.97 -3.45
C LEU A 270 4.45 -24.96 -4.57
N ARG A 271 4.86 -24.69 -5.81
CA ARG A 271 4.00 -24.67 -6.99
C ARG A 271 3.58 -26.08 -7.43
N SER A 272 4.52 -27.03 -7.48
CA SER A 272 4.23 -28.41 -7.92
C SER A 272 3.47 -29.20 -6.87
N SER A 273 3.77 -28.99 -5.59
CA SER A 273 3.10 -29.62 -4.44
C SER A 273 2.99 -28.66 -3.27
N PRO A 274 1.89 -27.89 -3.14
CA PRO A 274 1.69 -26.92 -2.05
C PRO A 274 1.87 -27.53 -0.66
N LEU A 275 1.46 -28.80 -0.49
CA LEU A 275 1.60 -29.51 0.78
C LEU A 275 3.07 -29.78 1.12
N GLU A 276 3.83 -30.30 0.18
CA GLU A 276 5.25 -30.60 0.41
C GLU A 276 6.08 -29.32 0.53
N GLY A 277 5.79 -28.28 -0.26
CA GLY A 277 6.41 -26.98 -0.12
C GLY A 277 6.15 -26.35 1.24
N THR A 278 4.90 -26.46 1.76
CA THR A 278 4.55 -25.98 3.10
C THR A 278 5.27 -26.80 4.18
N LYS A 279 5.34 -28.12 4.07
CA LYS A 279 6.09 -28.97 5.00
C LYS A 279 7.57 -28.61 5.02
N ALA A 280 8.21 -28.44 3.85
CA ALA A 280 9.60 -28.04 3.74
C ALA A 280 9.85 -26.68 4.41
N PHE A 281 8.96 -25.70 4.23
CA PHE A 281 9.02 -24.42 4.92
C PHE A 281 8.91 -24.60 6.45
N LEU A 282 7.92 -25.35 6.94
CA LEU A 282 7.76 -25.59 8.38
C LEU A 282 8.95 -26.31 8.99
N GLN A 283 9.60 -27.22 8.26
CA GLN A 283 10.86 -27.85 8.71
C GLN A 283 12.00 -26.84 8.84
N LYS A 284 12.12 -25.86 7.91
CA LYS A 284 13.11 -24.76 8.03
C LYS A 284 12.83 -23.92 9.27
N VAL A 285 11.57 -23.55 9.50
CA VAL A 285 11.15 -22.82 10.69
C VAL A 285 11.47 -23.61 11.97
N GLY A 286 11.16 -24.92 12.00
CA GLY A 286 11.42 -25.80 13.14
C GLY A 286 12.91 -25.93 13.48
N LYS A 287 13.81 -25.88 12.47
CA LYS A 287 15.26 -25.89 12.67
C LYS A 287 15.80 -24.57 13.29
N GLN A 288 15.15 -23.43 13.04
CA GLN A 288 15.61 -22.11 13.47
C GLN A 288 14.43 -21.23 13.97
N PRO A 289 13.66 -21.69 14.97
CA PRO A 289 12.38 -21.04 15.34
C PRO A 289 12.55 -19.59 15.79
N LEU A 290 13.58 -19.29 16.58
CA LEU A 290 13.82 -17.92 17.05
C LEU A 290 14.18 -16.97 15.90
N ARG A 291 14.98 -17.43 14.93
CA ARG A 291 15.34 -16.65 13.74
C ARG A 291 14.09 -16.28 12.94
N TYR A 292 13.20 -17.23 12.67
CA TYR A 292 11.97 -16.99 11.94
C TYR A 292 10.98 -16.15 12.75
N ALA A 293 10.89 -16.34 14.07
CA ALA A 293 10.07 -15.48 14.92
C ALA A 293 10.53 -14.01 14.85
N VAL A 294 11.83 -13.75 15.00
CA VAL A 294 12.40 -12.40 14.87
C VAL A 294 12.19 -11.86 13.45
N TRP A 295 12.35 -12.70 12.42
CA TRP A 295 12.14 -12.31 11.02
C TRP A 295 10.72 -11.85 10.78
N TYR A 296 9.72 -12.67 11.10
CA TYR A 296 8.32 -12.37 10.81
C TYR A 296 7.69 -11.32 11.73
N LEU A 297 8.05 -11.30 13.00
CA LEU A 297 7.39 -10.43 13.99
C LEU A 297 8.07 -9.06 14.14
N ILE A 298 9.34 -8.94 13.80
CA ILE A 298 10.11 -7.71 14.01
C ILE A 298 10.71 -7.21 12.70
N LYS A 299 11.58 -8.00 12.05
CA LYS A 299 12.37 -7.52 10.91
C LYS A 299 11.48 -7.15 9.71
N LYS A 300 10.57 -8.04 9.30
CA LYS A 300 9.69 -7.78 8.16
C LYS A 300 8.75 -6.59 8.37
N PRO A 301 8.05 -6.43 9.51
CA PRO A 301 7.29 -5.20 9.78
C PRO A 301 8.15 -3.94 9.73
N VAL A 302 9.35 -3.96 10.33
CA VAL A 302 10.26 -2.81 10.31
C VAL A 302 10.77 -2.53 8.91
N GLU A 303 11.15 -3.55 8.15
CA GLU A 303 11.60 -3.43 6.75
C GLU A 303 10.50 -2.84 5.86
N LEU A 304 9.26 -3.31 5.96
CA LEU A 304 8.12 -2.76 5.21
C LEU A 304 7.97 -1.25 5.37
N TRP A 305 8.16 -0.75 6.60
CA TRP A 305 7.99 0.67 6.94
C TRP A 305 9.32 1.43 7.00
N SER A 306 10.43 0.82 6.56
CA SER A 306 11.73 1.50 6.49
C SER A 306 11.73 2.59 5.41
N TRP A 307 12.81 3.36 5.37
CA TRP A 307 12.97 4.45 4.41
C TRP A 307 13.50 3.95 3.08
N ASP A 308 14.61 3.20 3.13
CA ASP A 308 15.36 2.81 1.93
C ASP A 308 14.66 1.68 1.17
N ILE A 309 14.43 1.88 -0.13
CA ILE A 309 13.91 0.85 -1.02
C ILE A 309 15.02 -0.17 -1.28
N VAL A 310 14.80 -1.40 -0.82
CA VAL A 310 15.84 -2.46 -0.81
C VAL A 310 16.14 -2.97 -2.22
N VAL A 311 15.09 -3.15 -3.03
CA VAL A 311 15.20 -3.60 -4.42
C VAL A 311 15.00 -2.40 -5.34
N GLY A 312 16.03 -2.06 -6.09
CA GLY A 312 16.05 -0.90 -6.96
C GLY A 312 17.28 -0.02 -6.67
N GLN A 313 17.09 1.28 -6.57
CA GLN A 313 18.18 2.23 -6.36
C GLN A 313 18.42 2.62 -4.88
N GLY A 314 17.58 2.12 -3.98
CA GLY A 314 17.58 2.56 -2.58
C GLY A 314 16.97 3.97 -2.42
N ASP A 315 16.91 4.45 -1.14
CA ASP A 315 16.38 5.75 -0.80
C ASP A 315 14.90 5.92 -1.26
N ILE A 316 14.53 7.08 -1.81
CA ILE A 316 13.17 7.34 -2.31
C ILE A 316 12.94 6.88 -3.75
N TYR A 317 13.94 6.39 -4.43
CA TYR A 317 13.89 6.07 -5.86
C TYR A 317 13.70 4.58 -6.12
N VAL A 318 12.63 4.23 -6.84
CA VAL A 318 12.41 2.84 -7.30
C VAL A 318 13.34 2.51 -8.46
N TYR A 319 13.49 3.43 -9.41
CA TYR A 319 14.41 3.33 -10.56
C TYR A 319 15.35 4.52 -10.58
N PRO A 320 16.51 4.44 -11.26
CA PRO A 320 17.41 5.57 -11.42
C PRO A 320 16.71 6.77 -12.00
N THR A 321 16.94 7.92 -11.39
CA THR A 321 16.44 9.22 -11.82
C THR A 321 17.56 10.20 -12.01
N THR A 322 17.40 11.10 -12.98
CA THR A 322 18.28 12.26 -13.19
C THR A 322 17.46 13.54 -13.10
N LYS A 323 18.14 14.65 -12.83
CA LYS A 323 17.51 15.99 -12.70
C LYS A 323 16.43 16.08 -11.60
N SER A 324 16.43 15.15 -10.66
CA SER A 324 15.48 15.19 -9.54
C SER A 324 15.76 16.42 -8.64
N PRO A 325 14.71 17.12 -8.19
CA PRO A 325 14.86 18.16 -7.17
C PRO A 325 15.47 17.65 -5.86
N PHE A 326 15.22 16.39 -5.49
CA PHE A 326 15.82 15.74 -4.31
C PHE A 326 17.33 15.50 -4.46
N GLN A 327 17.87 15.52 -5.69
CA GLN A 327 19.32 15.44 -5.94
C GLN A 327 19.98 16.81 -6.11
N SER A 328 19.24 17.84 -6.54
CA SER A 328 19.80 19.09 -7.03
C SER A 328 19.45 20.33 -6.19
N LYS A 329 18.33 20.31 -5.45
CA LYS A 329 17.85 21.48 -4.71
C LYS A 329 18.04 21.32 -3.20
N ARG A 330 18.81 22.19 -2.56
CA ARG A 330 19.11 22.18 -1.11
C ARG A 330 17.86 22.07 -0.23
N SER A 331 16.78 22.78 -0.56
CA SER A 331 15.53 22.73 0.22
C SER A 331 14.83 21.36 0.15
N TRP A 332 14.92 20.67 -0.99
CA TRP A 332 14.36 19.34 -1.17
C TRP A 332 15.20 18.25 -0.49
N ILE A 333 16.53 18.37 -0.58
CA ILE A 333 17.48 17.50 0.13
C ILE A 333 17.27 17.62 1.65
N ALA A 334 17.16 18.85 2.16
CA ALA A 334 16.90 19.10 3.59
C ALA A 334 15.53 18.53 4.02
N LEU A 335 14.50 18.70 3.18
CA LEU A 335 13.18 18.12 3.43
C LEU A 335 13.22 16.60 3.52
N GLU A 336 13.92 15.97 2.58
CA GLU A 336 14.12 14.51 2.55
C GLU A 336 14.79 14.02 3.84
N ALA A 337 15.91 14.63 4.23
CA ALA A 337 16.64 14.30 5.46
C ALA A 337 15.74 14.43 6.71
N VAL A 338 14.92 15.48 6.80
CA VAL A 338 13.98 15.66 7.92
C VAL A 338 12.92 14.56 7.91
N CYS A 339 12.32 14.25 6.76
CA CYS A 339 11.32 13.20 6.66
C CYS A 339 11.91 11.81 6.97
N GLN A 340 13.13 11.53 6.53
CA GLN A 340 13.86 10.31 6.85
C GLN A 340 14.09 10.16 8.36
N ALA A 341 14.55 11.23 9.01
CA ALA A 341 14.73 11.24 10.47
C ALA A 341 13.41 11.01 11.24
N LEU A 342 12.28 11.50 10.70
CA LEU A 342 10.97 11.33 11.32
C LEU A 342 10.35 9.94 11.06
N ASN A 343 10.81 9.19 10.07
CA ASN A 343 10.16 7.96 9.60
C ASN A 343 9.89 6.95 10.73
N PHE A 344 10.91 6.62 11.53
CA PHE A 344 10.75 5.65 12.61
C PHE A 344 9.85 6.15 13.74
N LEU A 345 9.92 7.45 14.06
CA LEU A 345 9.03 8.06 15.06
C LEU A 345 7.57 7.98 14.60
N LEU A 346 7.28 8.26 13.34
CA LEU A 346 5.93 8.16 12.79
C LEU A 346 5.40 6.72 12.86
N LEU A 347 6.23 5.73 12.55
CA LEU A 347 5.87 4.31 12.68
C LEU A 347 5.49 3.95 14.12
N LEU A 348 6.31 4.32 15.10
CA LEU A 348 6.02 4.07 16.51
C LEU A 348 4.74 4.76 16.96
N MET A 349 4.55 6.01 16.57
CA MET A 349 3.35 6.77 16.90
C MET A 349 2.10 6.19 16.20
N ALA A 350 2.21 5.73 14.95
CA ALA A 350 1.12 5.06 14.27
C ALA A 350 0.73 3.76 14.97
N ALA A 351 1.70 2.94 15.37
CA ALA A 351 1.45 1.71 16.12
C ALA A 351 0.78 1.98 17.49
N THR A 352 1.22 3.01 18.22
CA THR A 352 0.63 3.37 19.53
C THR A 352 -0.82 3.88 19.41
N SER A 353 -1.30 4.27 18.24
CA SER A 353 -2.70 4.66 18.04
C SER A 353 -3.69 3.53 18.38
N ILE A 354 -3.23 2.27 18.49
CA ILE A 354 -4.03 1.12 18.95
C ILE A 354 -4.70 1.37 20.29
N PHE A 355 -4.04 2.13 21.19
CA PHE A 355 -4.61 2.45 22.50
C PHE A 355 -5.94 3.21 22.41
N PHE A 356 -6.13 4.02 21.37
CA PHE A 356 -7.37 4.74 21.13
C PHE A 356 -8.41 3.90 20.37
N VAL A 357 -7.97 2.98 19.52
CA VAL A 357 -8.85 2.03 18.83
C VAL A 357 -9.41 0.99 19.78
N ALA A 358 -8.55 0.43 20.67
CA ALA A 358 -8.91 -0.64 21.57
C ALA A 358 -9.81 -0.17 22.72
N SER A 359 -9.58 1.04 23.28
CA SER A 359 -10.30 1.56 24.44
C SER A 359 -11.24 2.70 24.11
N SER A 360 -12.55 2.47 24.28
CA SER A 360 -13.57 3.53 24.13
C SER A 360 -13.38 4.66 25.15
N ARG A 361 -12.90 4.34 26.36
CA ARG A 361 -12.61 5.33 27.42
C ARG A 361 -11.46 6.25 27.01
N ASN A 362 -10.36 5.70 26.49
CA ASN A 362 -9.22 6.49 26.01
C ASN A 362 -9.61 7.34 24.79
N PHE A 363 -10.36 6.77 23.86
CA PHE A 363 -10.87 7.51 22.71
C PHE A 363 -11.74 8.70 23.13
N ALA A 364 -12.74 8.47 24.01
CA ALA A 364 -13.68 9.52 24.45
C ALA A 364 -13.02 10.65 25.24
N ARG A 365 -11.89 10.39 25.90
CA ARG A 365 -11.12 11.44 26.62
C ARG A 365 -10.44 12.43 25.71
N VAL A 366 -10.12 12.03 24.47
CA VAL A 366 -9.25 12.80 23.57
C VAL A 366 -10.02 13.33 22.35
N PHE A 367 -10.95 12.53 21.84
CA PHE A 367 -11.63 12.78 20.56
C PHE A 367 -13.14 12.98 20.74
N PRO A 368 -13.82 13.60 19.76
CA PRO A 368 -15.28 13.72 19.79
C PRO A 368 -15.95 12.36 20.01
N THR A 369 -16.91 12.31 20.92
CA THR A 369 -17.53 11.07 21.43
C THR A 369 -18.53 10.41 20.49
N LYS A 370 -18.44 10.64 19.18
CA LYS A 370 -19.34 10.01 18.21
C LYS A 370 -18.84 8.58 17.88
N PRO A 371 -19.71 7.56 17.98
CA PRO A 371 -19.36 6.17 17.62
C PRO A 371 -18.74 6.04 16.24
N GLU A 372 -19.22 6.85 15.29
CA GLU A 372 -18.80 6.88 13.90
C GLU A 372 -17.34 7.32 13.74
N SER A 373 -16.88 8.22 14.61
CA SER A 373 -15.48 8.68 14.64
C SER A 373 -14.53 7.54 15.00
N ARG A 374 -14.93 6.69 15.96
CA ARG A 374 -14.15 5.51 16.34
C ARG A 374 -14.13 4.44 15.25
N ALA A 375 -15.24 4.26 14.52
CA ALA A 375 -15.29 3.35 13.38
C ALA A 375 -14.32 3.81 12.27
N SER A 376 -14.26 5.10 11.98
CA SER A 376 -13.35 5.67 10.97
C SER A 376 -11.88 5.51 11.37
N LEU A 377 -11.51 5.83 12.61
CA LEU A 377 -10.16 5.57 13.13
C LEU A 377 -9.82 4.08 13.11
N GLY A 378 -10.76 3.22 13.55
CA GLY A 378 -10.58 1.78 13.56
C GLY A 378 -10.36 1.19 12.16
N SER A 379 -11.05 1.73 11.14
CA SER A 379 -10.87 1.31 9.74
C SER A 379 -9.49 1.70 9.20
N ALA A 380 -9.01 2.91 9.52
CA ALA A 380 -7.66 3.35 9.13
C ALA A 380 -6.57 2.52 9.83
N PHE A 381 -6.73 2.23 11.13
CA PHE A 381 -5.81 1.37 11.87
C PHE A 381 -5.85 -0.07 11.36
N LEU A 382 -7.03 -0.60 11.05
CA LEU A 382 -7.15 -1.95 10.48
C LEU A 382 -6.43 -2.04 9.13
N LEU A 383 -6.52 -1.02 8.28
CA LEU A 383 -5.77 -1.01 7.01
C LEU A 383 -4.26 -1.07 7.27
N PHE A 384 -3.75 -0.22 8.17
CA PHE A 384 -2.34 -0.22 8.55
C PHE A 384 -1.87 -1.58 9.09
N ALA A 385 -2.63 -2.16 10.03
CA ALA A 385 -2.31 -3.46 10.62
C ALA A 385 -2.43 -4.61 9.62
N PHE A 386 -3.48 -4.58 8.79
CA PHE A 386 -3.74 -5.60 7.77
C PHE A 386 -2.62 -5.65 6.72
N VAL A 387 -2.21 -4.52 6.16
CA VAL A 387 -1.14 -4.50 5.16
C VAL A 387 0.21 -4.88 5.76
N THR A 388 0.47 -4.46 7.01
CA THR A 388 1.66 -4.88 7.74
C THR A 388 1.69 -6.40 7.92
N LEU A 389 0.56 -7.01 8.31
CA LEU A 389 0.45 -8.46 8.47
C LEU A 389 0.65 -9.19 7.13
N VAL A 390 -0.08 -8.79 6.08
CA VAL A 390 -0.06 -9.50 4.80
C VAL A 390 1.32 -9.40 4.15
N TYR A 391 1.93 -8.23 4.10
CA TYR A 391 3.28 -8.11 3.54
C TYR A 391 4.35 -8.77 4.43
N SER A 392 4.14 -8.81 5.75
CA SER A 392 5.02 -9.61 6.61
C SER A 392 4.89 -11.11 6.34
N LEU A 393 3.72 -11.62 5.98
CA LEU A 393 3.55 -13.02 5.57
C LEU A 393 4.14 -13.31 4.19
N LEU A 394 3.98 -12.39 3.24
CA LEU A 394 4.49 -12.50 1.87
C LEU A 394 5.91 -11.93 1.78
N GLN A 395 6.13 -10.96 0.92
CA GLN A 395 7.40 -10.26 0.74
C GLN A 395 7.27 -8.85 1.33
N SER A 396 8.15 -8.49 2.26
CA SER A 396 8.24 -7.13 2.82
C SER A 396 9.26 -6.33 2.04
N GLU A 397 8.81 -5.17 1.52
CA GLU A 397 9.68 -4.25 0.81
C GLU A 397 9.15 -2.82 1.03
N PRO A 398 9.97 -1.83 1.36
CA PRO A 398 9.53 -0.48 1.70
C PRO A 398 8.64 0.18 0.65
N ARG A 399 8.86 -0.11 -0.63
CA ARG A 399 8.00 0.34 -1.73
C ARG A 399 6.53 0.00 -1.50
N TYR A 400 6.25 -1.18 -0.95
CA TYR A 400 4.87 -1.64 -0.72
C TYR A 400 4.13 -0.85 0.36
N SER A 401 4.83 -0.16 1.25
CA SER A 401 4.22 0.71 2.25
C SER A 401 3.82 2.09 1.71
N ILE A 402 4.37 2.52 0.57
CA ILE A 402 4.16 3.87 0.02
C ILE A 402 2.67 4.23 -0.12
N PRO A 403 1.80 3.35 -0.64
CA PRO A 403 0.37 3.64 -0.76
C PRO A 403 -0.33 3.92 0.57
N PHE A 404 0.22 3.44 1.68
CA PHE A 404 -0.38 3.47 3.01
C PHE A 404 0.24 4.53 3.93
N ARG A 405 1.29 5.24 3.49
CA ARG A 405 1.92 6.34 4.23
C ARG A 405 0.94 7.43 4.67
N PRO A 406 -0.11 7.79 3.88
CA PRO A 406 -1.11 8.73 4.36
C PRO A 406 -1.82 8.28 5.64
N PHE A 407 -2.09 6.99 5.79
CA PHE A 407 -2.76 6.43 6.98
C PHE A 407 -1.80 6.30 8.15
N GLU A 408 -0.56 5.90 7.92
CA GLU A 408 0.50 5.91 8.93
C GLU A 408 0.63 7.31 9.56
N ILE A 409 0.73 8.36 8.72
CA ILE A 409 0.83 9.74 9.18
C ILE A 409 -0.43 10.16 9.96
N LEU A 410 -1.64 9.84 9.50
CA LEU A 410 -2.88 10.12 10.24
C LEU A 410 -2.90 9.44 11.61
N LEU A 411 -2.48 8.19 11.69
CA LEU A 411 -2.41 7.42 12.93
C LEU A 411 -1.34 7.99 13.89
N ALA A 412 -0.19 8.41 13.35
CA ALA A 412 0.84 9.08 14.14
C ALA A 412 0.33 10.38 14.74
N PHE A 413 -0.38 11.20 13.96
CA PHE A 413 -1.01 12.43 14.47
C PHE A 413 -2.16 12.16 15.45
N THR A 414 -2.80 10.99 15.37
CA THR A 414 -3.76 10.55 16.39
C THR A 414 -3.09 10.38 17.73
N SER A 415 -1.94 9.71 17.78
CA SER A 415 -1.15 9.55 19.00
C SER A 415 -0.59 10.87 19.52
N ALA A 416 -0.09 11.75 18.62
CA ALA A 416 0.36 13.09 19.00
C ALA A 416 -0.75 13.92 19.66
N ALA A 417 -1.94 13.92 19.07
CA ALA A 417 -3.12 14.59 19.63
C ALA A 417 -3.48 14.03 20.99
N GLY A 418 -3.41 12.69 21.17
CA GLY A 418 -3.63 12.02 22.44
C GLY A 418 -2.66 12.45 23.51
N CYS A 419 -1.37 12.41 23.22
CA CYS A 419 -0.31 12.85 24.16
C CYS A 419 -0.49 14.32 24.56
N PHE A 420 -0.80 15.19 23.59
CA PHE A 420 -1.02 16.61 23.85
C PHE A 420 -2.23 16.84 24.79
N HIS A 421 -3.33 16.14 24.58
CA HIS A 421 -4.51 16.22 25.45
C HIS A 421 -4.21 15.75 26.88
N PHE A 422 -3.50 14.64 27.07
CA PHE A 422 -3.09 14.14 28.38
C PHE A 422 -2.18 15.13 29.12
N TRP A 423 -1.23 15.72 28.40
CA TRP A 423 -0.33 16.71 28.99
C TRP A 423 -1.10 17.97 29.46
N ARG A 424 -2.03 18.47 28.64
CA ARG A 424 -2.83 19.65 28.97
C ARG A 424 -3.77 19.39 30.17
N SER A 425 -4.37 18.21 30.26
CA SER A 425 -5.26 17.86 31.38
C SER A 425 -4.52 17.79 32.73
N LYS A 426 -3.28 17.26 32.73
CA LYS A 426 -2.44 17.25 33.92
C LYS A 426 -2.09 18.66 34.40
N LYS A 427 -1.74 19.58 33.50
CA LYS A 427 -1.47 20.98 33.85
C LYS A 427 -2.69 21.64 34.53
N HIS A 428 -3.89 21.45 33.97
CA HIS A 428 -5.10 22.04 34.57
C HIS A 428 -5.40 21.47 35.96
N SER A 429 -5.15 20.20 36.24
CA SER A 429 -5.36 19.61 37.54
C SER A 429 -4.39 20.13 38.62
N GLN A 430 -3.20 20.57 38.22
CA GLN A 430 -2.20 21.15 39.15
C GLN A 430 -2.48 22.60 39.57
N TYR A 431 -3.32 23.31 38.79
CA TYR A 431 -3.66 24.72 39.07
C TYR A 431 -5.04 24.91 39.71
N LEU A 432 -5.78 23.83 39.98
CA LEU A 432 -7.04 23.92 40.70
C LEU A 432 -6.77 23.95 42.22
N PRO A 433 -7.31 24.96 42.97
CA PRO A 433 -7.15 25.02 44.41
C PRO A 433 -7.78 23.78 45.10
N PRO A 434 -7.25 23.33 46.25
CA PRO A 434 -7.65 22.08 46.94
C PRO A 434 -9.14 21.99 47.27
N SER A 435 -9.86 23.10 47.33
CA SER A 435 -11.29 23.19 47.69
C SER A 435 -12.26 22.65 46.61
N ARG A 436 -11.79 22.28 45.39
CA ARG A 436 -12.64 21.69 44.33
C ARG A 436 -12.33 20.22 44.04
N GLN A 437 -11.58 19.55 44.92
CA GLN A 437 -11.23 18.11 44.76
C GLN A 437 -12.14 17.17 45.57
N ARG A 438 -13.30 17.62 46.03
CA ARG A 438 -14.29 16.74 46.70
C ARG A 438 -15.49 16.49 45.79
#